data_1f01c366a486761ebfc3e578123c8c7d
#
_entry.id   1f01c366a486761ebfc3e578123c8c7d
#
_cell.length_a   1.000
_cell.length_b   1.000
_cell.length_c   1.000
_cell.angle_alpha   90.00
_cell.angle_beta   90.00
_cell.angle_gamma   90.00
#
_symmetry.space_group_name_H-M   'P 1'
#
loop_
_entity.id
_entity.type
_entity.pdbx_description
1 polymer ?
#
loop_
_entity_poly.entity_id
_entity_poly.type
_entity_poly.pdbx_seq_one_letter_code
_entity_poly.pdbx_strand_id
1 'polypeptide(L)'
;MRYKNDSISSIDRKLSALRGFYKYLVKEEIVKENYFESIESIKKEKRLPHVVKEPELMQLFESIDTSETLGFRNYLILEILYGCGLRVSELCNMKIGDIDFSNKVIKIKGKGSKERLAMLIDDIYDDLKEYLTIHRLILLRKSHDINNRSVFLNKNGTSLTPRGVRVILESLIQHAGETYHLTPHMLRHSFATSLLDHGADLRSVQELLGHENISTTQIYTHVSVEKMKSEYMLSHPRAHKPSDK
;
A
#
# COMPACT_ATOMS: atom_id res chain seq x y z
N MET A 1 -3.99 10.21 35.56
CA MET A 1 -4.99 9.13 35.44
C MET A 1 -4.58 8.16 34.35
N ARG A 2 -4.06 6.98 34.68
CA ARG A 2 -3.91 5.90 33.71
C ARG A 2 -5.32 5.33 33.47
N TYR A 3 -5.97 5.68 32.37
CA TYR A 3 -7.07 4.87 31.89
C TYR A 3 -6.49 3.50 31.53
N LYS A 4 -6.93 2.47 32.21
CA LYS A 4 -6.59 1.07 31.96
C LYS A 4 -6.72 0.81 30.47
N ASN A 5 -5.62 0.38 29.82
CA ASN A 5 -5.49 -0.20 28.47
C ASN A 5 -5.02 0.71 27.30
N ASP A 6 -4.59 1.94 27.51
CA ASP A 6 -3.92 2.65 26.39
C ASP A 6 -2.48 2.15 26.21
N SER A 7 -2.14 1.74 25.01
CA SER A 7 -0.75 1.42 24.67
C SER A 7 0.13 2.68 24.73
N ILE A 8 1.42 2.53 25.01
CA ILE A 8 2.41 3.62 25.02
C ILE A 8 2.29 4.44 23.71
N SER A 9 2.11 3.77 22.59
CA SER A 9 1.94 4.40 21.27
C SER A 9 0.66 5.25 21.18
N SER A 10 -0.43 4.81 21.82
CA SER A 10 -1.68 5.56 21.87
C SER A 10 -1.56 6.81 22.74
N ILE A 11 -0.88 6.69 23.88
CA ILE A 11 -0.62 7.81 24.79
C ILE A 11 0.23 8.88 24.09
N ASP A 12 1.32 8.48 23.44
CA ASP A 12 2.23 9.37 22.73
C ASP A 12 1.54 10.10 21.56
N ARG A 13 0.66 9.39 20.82
CA ARG A 13 -0.16 10.00 19.77
C ARG A 13 -1.14 11.03 20.33
N LYS A 14 -1.80 10.71 21.45
CA LYS A 14 -2.70 11.66 22.14
C LYS A 14 -1.93 12.88 22.64
N LEU A 15 -0.76 12.69 23.21
CA LEU A 15 0.10 13.78 23.66
C LEU A 15 0.55 14.68 22.51
N SER A 16 0.95 14.10 21.39
CA SER A 16 1.34 14.84 20.18
C SER A 16 0.16 15.66 19.62
N ALA A 17 -1.05 15.10 19.62
CA ALA A 17 -2.26 15.82 19.20
C ALA A 17 -2.58 16.99 20.14
N LEU A 18 -2.47 16.78 21.46
CA LEU A 18 -2.68 17.85 22.46
C LEU A 18 -1.63 18.96 22.31
N ARG A 19 -0.35 18.62 22.13
CA ARG A 19 0.69 19.63 21.87
C ARG A 19 0.38 20.47 20.64
N GLY A 20 0.00 19.83 19.53
CA GLY A 20 -0.38 20.53 18.31
C GLY A 20 -1.59 21.43 18.50
N PHE A 21 -2.62 20.96 19.21
CA PHE A 21 -3.80 21.72 19.51
C PHE A 21 -3.49 22.93 20.43
N TYR A 22 -2.74 22.74 21.49
CA TYR A 22 -2.36 23.85 22.38
C TYR A 22 -1.41 24.84 21.72
N LYS A 23 -0.52 24.39 20.83
CA LYS A 23 0.28 25.29 20.00
C LYS A 23 -0.59 26.21 19.13
N TYR A 24 -1.69 25.68 18.58
CA TYR A 24 -2.69 26.47 17.87
C TYR A 24 -3.39 27.47 18.81
N LEU A 25 -3.85 27.04 20.00
CA LEU A 25 -4.51 27.91 20.96
C LEU A 25 -3.62 29.07 21.44
N VAL A 26 -2.32 28.83 21.65
CA VAL A 26 -1.33 29.88 21.97
C VAL A 26 -1.18 30.86 20.81
N LYS A 27 -1.14 30.36 19.56
CA LYS A 27 -1.06 31.21 18.36
C LYS A 27 -2.28 32.11 18.19
N GLU A 28 -3.46 31.62 18.55
CA GLU A 28 -4.73 32.39 18.51
C GLU A 28 -4.96 33.20 19.80
N GLU A 29 -3.95 33.32 20.69
CA GLU A 29 -4.00 34.08 21.95
C GLU A 29 -5.12 33.65 22.92
N ILE A 30 -5.67 32.41 22.75
CA ILE A 30 -6.74 31.87 23.60
C ILE A 30 -6.16 31.38 24.95
N VAL A 31 -4.93 30.87 24.95
CA VAL A 31 -4.19 30.46 26.15
C VAL A 31 -2.79 31.06 26.12
N LYS A 32 -2.22 31.30 27.31
CA LYS A 32 -0.91 31.96 27.44
C LYS A 32 0.27 31.02 27.12
N GLU A 33 0.12 29.74 27.38
CA GLU A 33 1.21 28.76 27.23
C GLU A 33 0.69 27.38 26.86
N ASN A 34 1.60 26.54 26.34
CA ASN A 34 1.30 25.15 25.96
C ASN A 34 1.66 24.22 27.13
N TYR A 35 0.68 23.91 27.98
CA TYR A 35 0.86 23.06 29.16
C TYR A 35 1.36 21.63 28.85
N PHE A 36 1.31 21.18 27.59
CA PHE A 36 1.75 19.85 27.19
C PHE A 36 3.17 19.84 26.61
N GLU A 37 3.83 20.97 26.49
CA GLU A 37 5.17 21.06 25.90
C GLU A 37 6.24 20.46 26.82
N SER A 38 6.11 20.68 28.14
CA SER A 38 7.02 20.15 29.16
C SER A 38 6.85 18.67 29.48
N ILE A 39 5.78 18.01 29.02
CA ILE A 39 5.56 16.59 29.27
C ILE A 39 6.50 15.79 28.39
N GLU A 40 7.42 15.03 28.96
CA GLU A 40 8.32 14.17 28.19
C GLU A 40 7.56 13.08 27.42
N SER A 41 7.95 12.87 26.16
CA SER A 41 7.45 11.75 25.37
C SER A 41 8.00 10.44 25.93
N ILE A 42 7.14 9.44 26.08
CA ILE A 42 7.57 8.12 26.55
C ILE A 42 8.50 7.51 25.51
N LYS A 43 9.75 7.23 25.90
CA LYS A 43 10.71 6.54 25.01
C LYS A 43 10.15 5.18 24.63
N LYS A 44 9.87 5.01 23.35
CA LYS A 44 9.52 3.70 22.78
C LYS A 44 10.79 2.92 22.54
N GLU A 45 10.81 1.65 22.93
CA GLU A 45 11.78 0.74 22.33
C GLU A 45 11.61 0.79 20.81
N LYS A 46 12.66 1.16 20.11
CA LYS A 46 12.70 1.10 18.64
C LYS A 46 12.71 -0.39 18.25
N ARG A 47 11.54 -0.98 18.12
CA ARG A 47 11.46 -2.26 17.41
C ARG A 47 11.84 -1.97 15.97
N LEU A 48 12.88 -2.60 15.49
CA LEU A 48 13.22 -2.57 14.07
C LEU A 48 11.99 -3.06 13.29
N PRO A 49 11.55 -2.33 12.26
CA PRO A 49 10.45 -2.79 11.43
C PRO A 49 10.82 -4.18 10.89
N HIS A 50 9.95 -5.15 11.08
CA HIS A 50 10.12 -6.44 10.44
C HIS A 50 9.92 -6.23 8.92
N VAL A 51 10.99 -6.49 8.16
CA VAL A 51 10.94 -6.52 6.70
C VAL A 51 10.61 -7.96 6.34
N VAL A 52 9.48 -8.16 5.66
CA VAL A 52 9.12 -9.49 5.16
C VAL A 52 10.11 -9.87 4.07
N LYS A 53 10.79 -10.98 4.24
CA LYS A 53 11.78 -11.46 3.28
C LYS A 53 11.10 -12.05 2.05
N GLU A 54 11.77 -11.99 0.93
CA GLU A 54 11.25 -12.50 -0.33
C GLU A 54 10.81 -13.98 -0.26
N PRO A 55 11.58 -14.92 0.35
CA PRO A 55 11.13 -16.31 0.50
C PRO A 55 9.82 -16.45 1.31
N GLU A 56 9.65 -15.68 2.38
CA GLU A 56 8.43 -15.67 3.21
C GLU A 56 7.22 -15.19 2.39
N LEU A 57 7.44 -14.19 1.54
CA LEU A 57 6.43 -13.67 0.61
C LEU A 57 6.06 -14.69 -0.46
N MET A 58 7.04 -15.40 -1.03
CA MET A 58 6.79 -16.45 -2.04
C MET A 58 5.96 -17.58 -1.45
N GLN A 59 6.30 -18.07 -0.26
CA GLN A 59 5.50 -19.08 0.45
C GLN A 59 4.06 -18.61 0.70
N LEU A 60 3.89 -17.33 1.05
CA LEU A 60 2.56 -16.75 1.22
C LEU A 60 1.78 -16.75 -0.10
N PHE A 61 2.38 -16.35 -1.21
CA PHE A 61 1.75 -16.39 -2.54
C PHE A 61 1.32 -17.82 -2.92
N GLU A 62 2.19 -18.81 -2.71
CA GLU A 62 1.93 -20.22 -3.02
C GLU A 62 0.80 -20.81 -2.16
N SER A 63 0.60 -20.29 -0.95
CA SER A 63 -0.46 -20.76 -0.04
C SER A 63 -1.87 -20.30 -0.43
N ILE A 64 -2.01 -19.37 -1.37
CA ILE A 64 -3.30 -18.79 -1.74
C ILE A 64 -3.95 -19.63 -2.84
N ASP A 65 -5.15 -20.15 -2.55
CA ASP A 65 -5.98 -20.81 -3.58
C ASP A 65 -6.58 -19.77 -4.53
N THR A 66 -6.02 -19.66 -5.72
CA THR A 66 -6.45 -18.73 -6.77
C THR A 66 -7.60 -19.28 -7.62
N SER A 67 -8.03 -20.50 -7.45
CA SER A 67 -9.19 -21.06 -8.17
C SER A 67 -10.50 -20.42 -7.72
N GLU A 68 -10.55 -19.93 -6.49
CA GLU A 68 -11.69 -19.28 -5.90
C GLU A 68 -11.66 -17.74 -6.11
N THR A 69 -12.81 -17.17 -6.43
CA THR A 69 -12.94 -15.70 -6.69
C THR A 69 -12.35 -14.82 -5.58
N LEU A 70 -12.55 -15.18 -4.31
CA LEU A 70 -11.99 -14.40 -3.20
C LEU A 70 -10.50 -14.67 -3.01
N GLY A 71 -10.05 -15.88 -3.27
CA GLY A 71 -8.63 -16.22 -3.25
C GLY A 71 -7.87 -15.48 -4.33
N PHE A 72 -8.33 -15.50 -5.57
CA PHE A 72 -7.72 -14.75 -6.67
C PHE A 72 -7.66 -13.23 -6.38
N ARG A 73 -8.75 -12.66 -5.86
CA ARG A 73 -8.76 -11.26 -5.41
C ARG A 73 -7.70 -10.98 -4.34
N ASN A 74 -7.57 -11.86 -3.34
CA ASN A 74 -6.64 -11.70 -2.23
C ASN A 74 -5.20 -11.80 -2.72
N TYR A 75 -4.92 -12.74 -3.61
CA TYR A 75 -3.65 -12.90 -4.30
C TYR A 75 -3.27 -11.62 -5.03
N LEU A 76 -4.15 -11.10 -5.89
CA LEU A 76 -3.90 -9.86 -6.63
C LEU A 76 -3.74 -8.63 -5.73
N ILE A 77 -4.46 -8.56 -4.59
CA ILE A 77 -4.26 -7.49 -3.60
C ILE A 77 -2.83 -7.53 -3.05
N LEU A 78 -2.34 -8.73 -2.70
CA LEU A 78 -0.99 -8.92 -2.19
C LEU A 78 0.05 -8.54 -3.26
N GLU A 79 -0.18 -8.97 -4.51
CA GLU A 79 0.68 -8.63 -5.65
C GLU A 79 0.80 -7.13 -5.88
N ILE A 80 -0.32 -6.42 -5.93
CA ILE A 80 -0.30 -4.97 -6.19
C ILE A 80 0.31 -4.21 -5.01
N LEU A 81 0.05 -4.63 -3.77
CA LEU A 81 0.67 -3.98 -2.60
C LEU A 81 2.19 -4.16 -2.59
N TYR A 82 2.67 -5.36 -2.92
CA TYR A 82 4.10 -5.66 -2.96
C TYR A 82 4.73 -5.21 -4.28
N GLY A 83 4.16 -5.56 -5.42
CA GLY A 83 4.74 -5.29 -6.74
C GLY A 83 4.68 -3.83 -7.17
N CYS A 84 3.64 -3.08 -6.77
CA CYS A 84 3.51 -1.66 -7.13
C CYS A 84 3.77 -0.72 -5.95
N GLY A 85 4.03 -1.23 -4.76
CA GLY A 85 4.29 -0.45 -3.57
C GLY A 85 3.17 0.53 -3.18
N LEU A 86 1.90 0.19 -3.44
CA LEU A 86 0.78 1.07 -3.13
C LEU A 86 0.56 1.22 -1.63
N ARG A 87 0.09 2.41 -1.22
CA ARG A 87 -0.52 2.57 0.10
C ARG A 87 -1.88 1.87 0.12
N VAL A 88 -2.28 1.31 1.25
CA VAL A 88 -3.58 0.64 1.38
C VAL A 88 -4.76 1.53 0.97
N SER A 89 -4.70 2.83 1.27
CA SER A 89 -5.71 3.79 0.86
C SER A 89 -5.73 4.02 -0.66
N GLU A 90 -4.56 4.01 -1.31
CA GLU A 90 -4.44 4.12 -2.75
C GLU A 90 -5.08 2.91 -3.43
N LEU A 91 -4.77 1.69 -2.99
CA LEU A 91 -5.38 0.46 -3.47
C LEU A 91 -6.91 0.45 -3.29
N CYS A 92 -7.42 0.84 -2.12
CA CYS A 92 -8.86 0.85 -1.87
C CYS A 92 -9.62 1.92 -2.69
N ASN A 93 -8.97 3.04 -2.99
CA ASN A 93 -9.57 4.14 -3.75
C ASN A 93 -9.45 3.98 -5.26
N MET A 94 -8.65 3.02 -5.74
CA MET A 94 -8.41 2.77 -7.15
C MET A 94 -9.70 2.46 -7.91
N LYS A 95 -9.90 3.16 -9.03
CA LYS A 95 -11.04 2.97 -9.93
C LYS A 95 -10.58 2.33 -11.23
N ILE A 96 -11.50 1.67 -11.93
CA ILE A 96 -11.21 1.04 -13.23
C ILE A 96 -10.65 2.07 -14.21
N GLY A 97 -11.15 3.32 -14.20
CA GLY A 97 -10.69 4.38 -15.07
C GLY A 97 -9.30 4.96 -14.72
N ASP A 98 -8.71 4.57 -13.60
CA ASP A 98 -7.35 4.95 -13.23
C ASP A 98 -6.29 4.01 -13.87
N ILE A 99 -6.72 2.91 -14.50
CA ILE A 99 -5.84 1.91 -15.12
C ILE A 99 -5.65 2.27 -16.59
N ASP A 100 -4.42 2.49 -17.00
CA ASP A 100 -4.02 2.63 -18.40
C ASP A 100 -3.44 1.30 -18.89
N PHE A 101 -4.29 0.53 -19.56
CA PHE A 101 -3.93 -0.80 -20.06
C PHE A 101 -2.92 -0.73 -21.22
N SER A 102 -2.91 0.36 -21.98
CA SER A 102 -1.98 0.51 -23.12
C SER A 102 -0.55 0.72 -22.64
N ASN A 103 -0.38 1.50 -21.57
CA ASN A 103 0.94 1.81 -21.01
C ASN A 103 1.33 0.90 -19.83
N LYS A 104 0.43 -0.01 -19.40
CA LYS A 104 0.58 -0.89 -18.22
C LYS A 104 0.91 -0.11 -16.95
N VAL A 105 0.13 0.94 -16.66
CA VAL A 105 0.31 1.78 -15.46
C VAL A 105 -1.01 2.05 -14.75
N ILE A 106 -0.94 2.32 -13.47
CA ILE A 106 -2.06 2.80 -12.66
C ILE A 106 -1.79 4.25 -12.26
N LYS A 107 -2.73 5.14 -12.53
CA LYS A 107 -2.69 6.54 -12.09
C LYS A 107 -3.13 6.62 -10.63
N ILE A 108 -2.22 6.96 -9.75
CA ILE A 108 -2.45 7.03 -8.31
C ILE A 108 -2.58 8.49 -7.88
N LYS A 109 -3.72 8.84 -7.31
CA LYS A 109 -3.97 10.17 -6.73
C LYS A 109 -3.46 10.21 -5.30
N GLY A 110 -2.46 11.04 -5.04
CA GLY A 110 -1.89 11.29 -3.73
C GLY A 110 -2.55 12.46 -2.99
N LYS A 111 -2.01 12.81 -1.83
CA LYS A 111 -2.43 13.97 -1.04
C LYS A 111 -2.10 15.28 -1.78
N GLY A 112 -3.03 16.24 -1.81
CA GLY A 112 -2.81 17.55 -2.44
C GLY A 112 -2.87 17.53 -3.97
N SER A 113 -3.69 16.65 -4.57
CA SER A 113 -3.86 16.52 -6.04
C SER A 113 -2.60 16.13 -6.80
N LYS A 114 -1.55 15.68 -6.11
CA LYS A 114 -0.36 15.12 -6.77
C LYS A 114 -0.69 13.73 -7.29
N GLU A 115 -0.35 13.49 -8.56
CA GLU A 115 -0.50 12.18 -9.19
C GLU A 115 0.88 11.50 -9.31
N ARG A 116 0.89 10.19 -9.21
CA ARG A 116 2.04 9.36 -9.58
C ARG A 116 1.59 8.17 -10.39
N LEU A 117 2.49 7.57 -11.11
CA LEU A 117 2.25 6.32 -11.82
C LEU A 117 2.78 5.14 -11.00
N ALA A 118 2.00 4.07 -10.94
CA ALA A 118 2.46 2.77 -10.48
C ALA A 118 2.59 1.86 -11.70
N MET A 119 3.76 1.24 -11.87
CA MET A 119 4.05 0.36 -12.99
C MET A 119 3.45 -1.02 -12.74
N LEU A 120 2.95 -1.65 -13.80
CA LEU A 120 2.49 -3.03 -13.79
C LEU A 120 3.48 -3.90 -14.56
N ILE A 121 4.05 -4.90 -13.90
CA ILE A 121 4.75 -6.00 -14.57
C ILE A 121 3.73 -6.87 -15.30
N ASP A 122 4.19 -7.65 -16.26
CA ASP A 122 3.31 -8.40 -17.16
C ASP A 122 2.38 -9.36 -16.39
N ASP A 123 2.90 -10.08 -15.40
CA ASP A 123 2.10 -11.00 -14.58
C ASP A 123 0.98 -10.26 -13.83
N ILE A 124 1.31 -9.16 -13.13
CA ILE A 124 0.30 -8.34 -12.42
C ILE A 124 -0.73 -7.73 -13.38
N TYR A 125 -0.28 -7.35 -14.57
CA TYR A 125 -1.15 -6.81 -15.61
C TYR A 125 -2.16 -7.86 -16.07
N ASP A 126 -1.71 -9.07 -16.36
CA ASP A 126 -2.57 -10.16 -16.83
C ASP A 126 -3.55 -10.59 -15.73
N ASP A 127 -3.09 -10.75 -14.49
CA ASP A 127 -3.93 -11.07 -13.34
C ASP A 127 -4.96 -9.97 -13.04
N LEU A 128 -4.57 -8.70 -13.17
CA LEU A 128 -5.50 -7.58 -13.01
C LEU A 128 -6.60 -7.60 -14.07
N LYS A 129 -6.25 -7.93 -15.30
CA LYS A 129 -7.18 -8.05 -16.41
C LYS A 129 -8.14 -9.22 -16.20
N GLU A 130 -7.65 -10.38 -15.80
CA GLU A 130 -8.46 -11.54 -15.45
C GLU A 130 -9.41 -11.22 -14.29
N TYR A 131 -8.89 -10.62 -13.22
CA TYR A 131 -9.73 -10.21 -12.10
C TYR A 131 -10.86 -9.29 -12.53
N LEU A 132 -10.61 -8.28 -13.35
CA LEU A 132 -11.61 -7.32 -13.80
C LEU A 132 -12.68 -7.94 -14.71
N THR A 133 -12.30 -8.89 -15.54
CA THR A 133 -13.18 -9.50 -16.54
C THR A 133 -13.97 -10.70 -15.99
N ILE A 134 -13.45 -11.40 -15.00
CA ILE A 134 -14.07 -12.61 -14.44
C ILE A 134 -14.48 -12.39 -12.97
N HIS A 135 -13.53 -12.36 -12.07
CA HIS A 135 -13.77 -12.45 -10.63
C HIS A 135 -14.50 -11.23 -10.07
N ARG A 136 -14.12 -10.04 -10.52
CA ARG A 136 -14.78 -8.80 -10.10
C ARG A 136 -16.26 -8.77 -10.52
N LEU A 137 -16.60 -9.29 -11.69
CA LEU A 137 -18.00 -9.34 -12.15
C LEU A 137 -18.83 -10.27 -11.29
N ILE A 138 -18.27 -11.41 -10.85
CA ILE A 138 -18.92 -12.34 -9.90
C ILE A 138 -19.22 -11.62 -8.58
N LEU A 139 -18.27 -10.84 -8.07
CA LEU A 139 -18.46 -10.06 -6.84
C LEU A 139 -19.47 -8.94 -7.03
N LEU A 140 -19.42 -8.23 -8.15
CA LEU A 140 -20.29 -7.09 -8.45
C LEU A 140 -21.77 -7.51 -8.51
N ARG A 141 -22.07 -8.71 -9.00
CA ARG A 141 -23.45 -9.26 -9.02
C ARG A 141 -24.09 -9.38 -7.64
N LYS A 142 -23.28 -9.40 -6.57
CA LYS A 142 -23.76 -9.42 -5.17
C LYS A 142 -24.06 -8.02 -4.62
N SER A 143 -23.72 -6.98 -5.38
CA SER A 143 -23.89 -5.58 -4.96
C SER A 143 -25.26 -5.05 -5.34
N HIS A 144 -25.82 -4.17 -4.52
CA HIS A 144 -26.95 -3.35 -4.89
C HIS A 144 -26.57 -2.20 -5.85
N ASP A 145 -25.28 -1.83 -5.91
CA ASP A 145 -24.73 -0.80 -6.79
C ASP A 145 -23.92 -1.46 -7.92
N ILE A 146 -24.61 -1.73 -9.04
CA ILE A 146 -23.98 -2.29 -10.26
C ILE A 146 -23.03 -1.31 -10.96
N ASN A 147 -23.13 -0.02 -10.65
CA ASN A 147 -22.29 1.03 -11.22
C ASN A 147 -21.01 1.28 -10.41
N ASN A 148 -20.74 0.48 -9.37
CA ASN A 148 -19.53 0.60 -8.58
C ASN A 148 -18.28 0.46 -9.45
N ARG A 149 -17.49 1.56 -9.55
CA ARG A 149 -16.28 1.61 -10.38
C ARG A 149 -14.99 1.29 -9.61
N SER A 150 -15.07 0.92 -8.33
CA SER A 150 -13.89 0.51 -7.56
C SER A 150 -13.30 -0.76 -8.16
N VAL A 151 -11.98 -0.83 -8.23
CA VAL A 151 -11.30 -2.03 -8.72
C VAL A 151 -11.56 -3.17 -7.74
N PHE A 152 -11.17 -3.03 -6.49
CA PHE A 152 -11.34 -4.08 -5.50
C PHE A 152 -12.67 -4.01 -4.77
N LEU A 153 -13.38 -5.14 -4.80
CA LEU A 153 -14.65 -5.33 -4.11
C LEU A 153 -14.49 -6.31 -2.95
N ASN A 154 -15.28 -6.11 -1.90
CA ASN A 154 -15.41 -7.07 -0.82
C ASN A 154 -16.33 -8.25 -1.20
N LYS A 155 -16.51 -9.21 -0.30
CA LYS A 155 -17.33 -10.40 -0.54
C LYS A 155 -18.81 -10.10 -0.85
N ASN A 156 -19.30 -8.91 -0.52
CA ASN A 156 -20.67 -8.46 -0.75
C ASN A 156 -20.79 -7.54 -1.99
N GLY A 157 -19.73 -7.40 -2.78
CA GLY A 157 -19.70 -6.57 -4.00
C GLY A 157 -19.56 -5.07 -3.76
N THR A 158 -19.43 -4.59 -2.53
CA THR A 158 -19.15 -3.18 -2.23
C THR A 158 -17.65 -2.89 -2.23
N SER A 159 -17.28 -1.62 -2.29
CA SER A 159 -15.86 -1.21 -2.32
C SER A 159 -15.09 -1.75 -1.12
N LEU A 160 -13.88 -2.24 -1.36
CA LEU A 160 -13.00 -2.73 -0.31
C LEU A 160 -12.48 -1.55 0.54
N THR A 161 -12.33 -1.77 1.84
CA THR A 161 -11.85 -0.75 2.78
C THR A 161 -10.44 -1.08 3.30
N PRO A 162 -9.68 -0.08 3.79
CA PRO A 162 -8.38 -0.34 4.40
C PRO A 162 -8.41 -1.34 5.58
N ARG A 163 -9.51 -1.35 6.34
CA ARG A 163 -9.74 -2.36 7.39
C ARG A 163 -9.93 -3.75 6.78
N GLY A 164 -10.73 -3.84 5.71
CA GLY A 164 -10.95 -5.10 4.99
C GLY A 164 -9.65 -5.69 4.44
N VAL A 165 -8.76 -4.87 3.89
CA VAL A 165 -7.44 -5.33 3.43
C VAL A 165 -6.61 -5.89 4.58
N ARG A 166 -6.59 -5.25 5.76
CA ARG A 166 -5.85 -5.77 6.91
C ARG A 166 -6.38 -7.13 7.36
N VAL A 167 -7.70 -7.29 7.41
CA VAL A 167 -8.34 -8.59 7.74
C VAL A 167 -7.96 -9.67 6.72
N ILE A 168 -7.90 -9.31 5.42
CA ILE A 168 -7.44 -10.23 4.38
C ILE A 168 -6.00 -10.66 4.64
N LEU A 169 -5.08 -9.72 4.87
CA LEU A 169 -3.67 -10.04 5.11
C LEU A 169 -3.49 -10.90 6.38
N GLU A 170 -4.22 -10.60 7.46
CA GLU A 170 -4.23 -11.43 8.68
C GLU A 170 -4.71 -12.86 8.38
N SER A 171 -5.79 -12.99 7.61
CA SER A 171 -6.31 -14.31 7.22
C SER A 171 -5.31 -15.09 6.35
N LEU A 172 -4.62 -14.44 5.41
CA LEU A 172 -3.61 -15.09 4.57
C LEU A 172 -2.44 -15.64 5.41
N ILE A 173 -1.93 -14.85 6.35
CA ILE A 173 -0.86 -15.28 7.28
C ILE A 173 -1.31 -16.49 8.11
N GLN A 174 -2.53 -16.46 8.64
CA GLN A 174 -3.08 -17.57 9.43
C GLN A 174 -3.23 -18.86 8.58
N HIS A 175 -3.70 -18.75 7.34
CA HIS A 175 -3.82 -19.90 6.43
C HIS A 175 -2.46 -20.48 6.02
N ALA A 176 -1.45 -19.64 5.86
CA ALA A 176 -0.08 -20.08 5.59
C ALA A 176 0.61 -20.72 6.82
N GLY A 177 -0.05 -20.76 7.98
CA GLY A 177 0.54 -21.30 9.22
C GLY A 177 1.62 -20.39 9.83
N GLU A 178 1.69 -19.15 9.39
CA GLU A 178 2.71 -18.19 9.82
C GLU A 178 2.29 -17.43 11.08
N THR A 179 3.27 -16.98 11.85
CA THR A 179 3.03 -16.32 13.15
C THR A 179 3.38 -14.83 13.14
N TYR A 180 3.98 -14.32 12.05
CA TYR A 180 4.30 -12.91 11.95
C TYR A 180 3.08 -12.06 11.55
N HIS A 181 3.14 -10.78 11.86
CA HIS A 181 2.06 -9.85 11.53
C HIS A 181 2.38 -9.11 10.24
N LEU A 182 1.58 -9.32 9.18
CA LEU A 182 1.76 -8.67 7.89
C LEU A 182 0.85 -7.44 7.77
N THR A 183 1.45 -6.30 7.44
CA THR A 183 0.71 -5.06 7.20
C THR A 183 0.97 -4.52 5.80
N PRO A 184 0.03 -3.74 5.22
CA PRO A 184 0.27 -3.09 3.93
C PRO A 184 1.51 -2.18 3.92
N HIS A 185 1.85 -1.62 5.08
CA HIS A 185 3.03 -0.77 5.21
C HIS A 185 4.34 -1.57 5.14
N MET A 186 4.35 -2.77 5.72
CA MET A 186 5.47 -3.70 5.60
C MET A 186 5.69 -4.15 4.17
N LEU A 187 4.62 -4.49 3.43
CA LEU A 187 4.70 -4.87 2.01
C LEU A 187 5.31 -3.74 1.16
N ARG A 188 4.85 -2.51 1.38
CA ARG A 188 5.43 -1.34 0.71
C ARG A 188 6.89 -1.09 1.10
N HIS A 189 7.26 -1.35 2.35
CA HIS A 189 8.65 -1.26 2.79
C HIS A 189 9.51 -2.36 2.16
N SER A 190 9.01 -3.60 2.12
CA SER A 190 9.68 -4.71 1.43
C SER A 190 9.86 -4.43 -0.05
N PHE A 191 8.85 -3.83 -0.73
CA PHE A 191 9.00 -3.37 -2.11
C PHE A 191 10.16 -2.38 -2.27
N ALA A 192 10.21 -1.34 -1.42
CA ALA A 192 11.29 -0.35 -1.50
C ALA A 192 12.67 -0.96 -1.27
N THR A 193 12.78 -1.82 -0.25
CA THR A 193 14.03 -2.50 0.10
C THR A 193 14.46 -3.43 -1.03
N SER A 194 13.54 -4.23 -1.57
CA SER A 194 13.82 -5.15 -2.67
C SER A 194 14.35 -4.42 -3.92
N LEU A 195 13.77 -3.30 -4.29
CA LEU A 195 14.30 -2.50 -5.42
C LEU A 195 15.72 -2.01 -5.16
N LEU A 196 16.02 -1.51 -3.95
CA LEU A 196 17.35 -1.05 -3.58
C LEU A 196 18.37 -2.18 -3.57
N ASP A 197 18.01 -3.35 -3.03
CA ASP A 197 18.85 -4.54 -2.96
C ASP A 197 19.21 -5.06 -4.37
N HIS A 198 18.32 -4.85 -5.34
CA HIS A 198 18.54 -5.20 -6.76
C HIS A 198 19.10 -4.04 -7.60
N GLY A 199 19.65 -3.01 -6.95
CA GLY A 199 20.45 -1.96 -7.60
C GLY A 199 19.67 -0.75 -8.12
N ALA A 200 18.39 -0.59 -7.79
CA ALA A 200 17.69 0.65 -8.08
C ALA A 200 18.29 1.81 -7.27
N ASP A 201 18.41 2.98 -7.89
CA ASP A 201 18.85 4.15 -7.15
C ASP A 201 17.76 4.67 -6.19
N LEU A 202 18.19 5.26 -5.08
CA LEU A 202 17.28 5.74 -4.02
C LEU A 202 16.27 6.77 -4.54
N ARG A 203 16.65 7.61 -5.50
CA ARG A 203 15.80 8.66 -6.05
C ARG A 203 14.69 8.06 -6.89
N SER A 204 15.00 7.10 -7.75
CA SER A 204 14.03 6.35 -8.54
C SER A 204 13.02 5.62 -7.64
N VAL A 205 13.48 4.99 -6.56
CA VAL A 205 12.58 4.35 -5.58
C VAL A 205 11.68 5.37 -4.88
N GLN A 206 12.20 6.54 -4.51
CA GLN A 206 11.39 7.61 -3.91
C GLN A 206 10.35 8.18 -4.88
N GLU A 207 10.68 8.31 -6.17
CA GLU A 207 9.76 8.74 -7.22
C GLU A 207 8.64 7.71 -7.43
N LEU A 208 8.98 6.42 -7.53
CA LEU A 208 8.01 5.31 -7.61
C LEU A 208 7.07 5.27 -6.40
N LEU A 209 7.58 5.57 -5.22
CA LEU A 209 6.79 5.60 -4.00
C LEU A 209 5.98 6.90 -3.80
N GLY A 210 6.30 7.97 -4.52
CA GLY A 210 5.64 9.28 -4.37
C GLY A 210 5.91 9.90 -3.00
N HIS A 211 7.18 10.09 -2.63
CA HIS A 211 7.57 10.80 -1.41
C HIS A 211 7.43 12.32 -1.60
N GLU A 212 6.83 13.01 -0.61
CA GLU A 212 6.39 14.43 -0.69
C GLU A 212 7.52 15.47 -0.82
N ASN A 213 8.78 15.10 -0.62
CA ASN A 213 9.88 16.06 -0.52
C ASN A 213 10.58 16.39 -1.84
N ILE A 214 10.16 15.80 -2.94
CA ILE A 214 10.67 16.17 -4.26
C ILE A 214 9.62 17.03 -4.92
N SER A 215 9.85 18.35 -4.92
CA SER A 215 9.04 19.35 -5.61
C SER A 215 9.14 19.13 -7.12
N THR A 216 8.31 18.26 -7.66
CA THR A 216 8.13 18.19 -9.09
C THR A 216 6.69 17.83 -9.40
N THR A 217 5.95 18.82 -9.83
CA THR A 217 4.92 18.66 -10.83
C THR A 217 5.66 18.31 -12.14
N GLN A 218 6.33 17.16 -12.18
CA GLN A 218 6.86 16.66 -13.43
C GLN A 218 5.67 16.16 -14.23
N ILE A 219 5.40 16.84 -15.32
CA ILE A 219 4.59 16.33 -16.40
C ILE A 219 5.29 15.03 -16.83
N TYR A 220 4.66 13.88 -16.52
CA TYR A 220 5.18 12.58 -16.96
C TYR A 220 5.18 12.56 -18.48
N THR A 221 6.33 12.80 -19.08
CA THR A 221 6.53 12.65 -20.53
C THR A 221 6.70 11.16 -20.83
N HIS A 222 6.41 10.75 -22.07
CA HIS A 222 6.63 9.36 -22.49
C HIS A 222 8.05 8.88 -22.19
N VAL A 223 9.05 9.72 -22.37
CA VAL A 223 10.46 9.40 -22.11
C VAL A 223 10.71 9.15 -20.61
N SER A 224 10.06 9.90 -19.71
CA SER A 224 10.21 9.68 -18.26
C SER A 224 9.53 8.39 -17.81
N VAL A 225 8.39 8.05 -18.41
CA VAL A 225 7.66 6.79 -18.12
C VAL A 225 8.46 5.57 -18.58
N GLU A 226 9.02 5.62 -19.78
CA GLU A 226 9.86 4.53 -20.32
C GLU A 226 11.12 4.30 -19.47
N LYS A 227 11.78 5.37 -19.04
CA LYS A 227 12.94 5.27 -18.15
C LYS A 227 12.56 4.66 -16.80
N MET A 228 11.50 5.14 -16.15
CA MET A 228 11.01 4.59 -14.88
C MET A 228 10.63 3.12 -15.03
N LYS A 229 9.99 2.74 -16.16
CA LYS A 229 9.61 1.36 -16.47
C LYS A 229 10.84 0.47 -16.65
N SER A 230 11.87 0.92 -17.36
CA SER A 230 13.10 0.15 -17.54
C SER A 230 13.83 -0.08 -16.23
N GLU A 231 13.98 0.94 -15.40
CA GLU A 231 14.60 0.82 -14.07
C GLU A 231 13.80 -0.11 -13.15
N TYR A 232 12.48 0.02 -13.15
CA TYR A 232 11.61 -0.85 -12.38
C TYR A 232 11.71 -2.31 -12.84
N MET A 233 11.66 -2.56 -14.16
CA MET A 233 11.77 -3.91 -14.73
C MET A 233 13.13 -4.54 -14.45
N LEU A 234 14.22 -3.76 -14.43
CA LEU A 234 15.56 -4.26 -14.12
C LEU A 234 15.75 -4.60 -12.63
N SER A 235 15.07 -3.90 -11.74
CA SER A 235 15.32 -3.99 -10.30
C SER A 235 14.23 -4.73 -9.51
N HIS A 236 13.07 -5.00 -10.13
CA HIS A 236 12.00 -5.67 -9.39
C HIS A 236 12.15 -7.21 -9.49
N PRO A 237 12.25 -7.96 -8.36
CA PRO A 237 12.56 -9.39 -8.41
C PRO A 237 11.51 -10.22 -9.18
N ARG A 238 10.23 -9.82 -9.15
CA ARG A 238 9.16 -10.49 -9.89
C ARG A 238 9.04 -10.05 -11.36
N ALA A 239 9.83 -9.07 -11.82
CA ALA A 239 9.87 -8.72 -13.23
C ALA A 239 10.69 -9.72 -14.06
N HIS A 240 11.51 -10.53 -13.39
CA HIS A 240 12.28 -11.58 -14.03
C HIS A 240 11.65 -12.92 -13.62
N LYS A 241 10.94 -13.60 -14.54
CA LYS A 241 10.58 -15.00 -14.32
C LYS A 241 11.86 -15.80 -14.12
N PRO A 242 11.91 -16.73 -13.14
CA PRO A 242 12.94 -17.76 -13.20
C PRO A 242 12.76 -18.44 -14.56
N SER A 243 13.76 -18.29 -15.44
CA SER A 243 13.80 -19.07 -16.67
C SER A 243 13.69 -20.53 -16.28
N ASP A 244 12.66 -21.22 -16.80
CA ASP A 244 12.52 -22.64 -16.70
C ASP A 244 13.88 -23.30 -16.98
N LYS A 245 14.50 -23.84 -15.93
CA LYS A 245 15.63 -24.74 -16.03
C LYS A 245 15.18 -26.11 -15.63
#